data_b27cbe6acc318c00cc379e2707fdd6d8
#
_entry.id   b27cbe6acc318c00cc379e2707fdd6d8
#
_cell.length_a   1.000
_cell.length_b   1.000
_cell.length_c   1.000
_cell.angle_alpha   90.00
_cell.angle_beta   90.00
_cell.angle_gamma   90.00
#
_symmetry.space_group_name_H-M   'P 1'
#
loop_
_entity.id
_entity.type
_entity.pdbx_description
1 polymer ?
#
loop_
_entity_poly.entity_id
_entity_poly.type
_entity_poly.pdbx_seq_one_letter_code
_entity_poly.pdbx_strand_id
1 'polypeptide(L)'
;MDTLLSKNMNISNFTEYNLSHDAYATFDATTLKNLIIKRLNESGVFQDQNFEGSNINAFIDIVAYMYHVLLFYLNTTSSESTFTTATLYENINKLVSNINYKPIGRQTSLATISLSALSNLSPNLYTIPKLSYVTKNNTKYASVRDISFEKTNNDFERVAADNTTLYQGSPVEYPLYTATGEPFETVSIVNERPAPDRVLDNLDNIPFIADNSFTIFVRSIDTGVWREWKETSSLYLESSTGTRYEKRLNEYGNYEFKFGNGLNGKKLKEGDLVQIYYIVSDNIAGVVSANTLQGASFIVFTTPTYDQILADVYPDTTTFITPLNTENIVINNPSDATPVVPAESVADIRTNAPKMFSLQNRLVTRDDYESFVSKNFNNVVKSISVLSNDEHASQYLKYFYSIGLTKPNNNSRVLINQVNYSNSTQFNNVYIFAVPAQATILNERIPNYLNSAQKQLLLNECNLIKDITHNIVPSDPVYKAFNLGVNIINEVPCVELKDYTKLVIKRDTNIAINDVSIKNTVLKIFKQAFEDIKLGSIVDLTKISNNILNIPGVVGIATRRTDVNYEVPLISCVVWNPLYETSDIFCTSQNIQLSRFQFGYFYEISKLANSIVVETV
;
A
#
# COMPACT_ATOMS: atom_id res chain seq x y z
N MET A 1 -67.57 1.75 19.14
CA MET A 1 -66.41 0.94 18.70
C MET A 1 -65.09 1.44 19.32
N ASP A 2 -65.03 2.70 19.71
CA ASP A 2 -63.80 3.30 20.28
C ASP A 2 -63.51 3.00 21.74
N THR A 3 -64.44 2.42 22.50
CA THR A 3 -64.25 2.13 23.92
C THR A 3 -63.70 0.74 24.23
N LEU A 4 -63.67 -0.15 23.27
CA LEU A 4 -63.14 -1.52 23.43
C LEU A 4 -61.66 -1.64 23.07
N LEU A 5 -61.15 -0.78 22.20
CA LEU A 5 -59.72 -0.77 21.81
C LEU A 5 -58.83 -0.06 22.85
N SER A 6 -59.37 0.85 23.66
CA SER A 6 -58.59 1.61 24.62
C SER A 6 -58.38 0.90 25.96
N LYS A 7 -59.10 -0.20 26.24
CA LYS A 7 -59.10 -0.81 27.58
C LYS A 7 -58.07 -1.94 27.79
N ASN A 8 -57.41 -2.42 26.75
CA ASN A 8 -56.46 -3.54 26.85
C ASN A 8 -55.07 -3.34 26.20
N MET A 9 -54.80 -2.16 25.66
CA MET A 9 -53.42 -1.84 25.33
C MET A 9 -52.75 -1.16 26.51
N ASN A 10 -52.21 -1.95 27.41
CA ASN A 10 -51.30 -1.46 28.41
C ASN A 10 -49.98 -1.12 27.70
N ILE A 11 -49.78 0.13 27.31
CA ILE A 11 -48.58 0.66 26.68
C ILE A 11 -47.32 0.41 27.55
N SER A 12 -47.53 0.21 28.88
CA SER A 12 -46.45 -0.15 29.81
C SER A 12 -45.76 -1.49 29.51
N ASN A 13 -46.42 -2.42 28.80
CA ASN A 13 -45.79 -3.70 28.44
C ASN A 13 -44.88 -3.60 27.21
N PHE A 14 -44.83 -2.50 26.48
CA PHE A 14 -43.90 -2.28 25.38
C PHE A 14 -42.51 -1.87 25.87
N THR A 15 -42.34 -1.43 27.12
CA THR A 15 -41.04 -1.01 27.67
C THR A 15 -40.20 -2.16 28.21
N GLU A 16 -40.74 -3.39 28.29
CA GLU A 16 -40.00 -4.56 28.78
C GLU A 16 -39.29 -5.38 27.71
N TYR A 17 -39.43 -5.03 26.43
CA TYR A 17 -38.61 -5.66 25.38
C TYR A 17 -37.26 -4.95 25.23
N ASN A 18 -36.39 -5.11 26.20
CA ASN A 18 -34.94 -4.94 26.00
C ASN A 18 -34.43 -6.11 25.12
N LEU A 19 -34.71 -6.03 23.83
CA LEU A 19 -34.12 -6.94 22.86
C LEU A 19 -32.62 -6.66 22.81
N SER A 20 -31.80 -7.59 23.24
CA SER A 20 -30.35 -7.52 23.04
C SER A 20 -30.06 -7.35 21.54
N HIS A 21 -28.97 -6.70 21.20
CA HIS A 21 -28.57 -6.45 19.80
C HIS A 21 -28.60 -7.73 18.93
N ASP A 22 -28.30 -8.89 19.54
CA ASP A 22 -28.32 -10.21 18.90
C ASP A 22 -29.74 -10.73 18.62
N ALA A 23 -30.76 -10.21 19.32
CA ALA A 23 -32.16 -10.64 19.13
C ALA A 23 -32.77 -10.09 17.83
N TYR A 24 -32.27 -8.95 17.32
CA TYR A 24 -32.75 -8.40 16.04
C TYR A 24 -32.33 -9.25 14.84
N ALA A 25 -31.21 -9.96 14.93
CA ALA A 25 -30.69 -10.78 13.85
C ALA A 25 -31.46 -12.11 13.66
N THR A 26 -32.24 -12.56 14.65
CA THR A 26 -32.88 -13.87 14.68
C THR A 26 -34.38 -13.87 14.35
N PHE A 27 -35.00 -12.72 14.20
CA PHE A 27 -36.42 -12.63 13.85
C PHE A 27 -36.63 -12.73 12.35
N ASP A 28 -36.89 -13.96 11.86
CA ASP A 28 -37.39 -14.19 10.53
C ASP A 28 -38.92 -13.90 10.43
N ALA A 29 -39.45 -13.82 9.20
CA ALA A 29 -40.86 -13.56 8.98
C ALA A 29 -41.77 -14.61 9.63
N THR A 30 -41.32 -15.86 9.72
CA THR A 30 -42.05 -16.99 10.32
C THR A 30 -42.19 -16.82 11.85
N THR A 31 -41.09 -16.45 12.51
CA THR A 31 -41.06 -16.19 13.94
C THR A 31 -41.96 -14.99 14.30
N LEU A 32 -41.90 -13.91 13.49
CA LEU A 32 -42.76 -12.75 13.65
C LEU A 32 -44.23 -13.08 13.45
N LYS A 33 -44.57 -13.87 12.44
CA LYS A 33 -45.91 -14.40 12.18
C LYS A 33 -46.42 -15.14 13.41
N ASN A 34 -45.66 -16.09 13.94
CA ASN A 34 -46.03 -16.89 15.12
C ASN A 34 -46.25 -15.99 16.36
N LEU A 35 -45.43 -14.95 16.51
CA LEU A 35 -45.54 -14.01 17.62
C LEU A 35 -46.85 -13.16 17.52
N ILE A 36 -47.18 -12.71 16.30
CA ILE A 36 -48.46 -12.00 16.04
C ILE A 36 -49.64 -12.92 16.30
N ILE A 37 -49.63 -14.15 15.81
CA ILE A 37 -50.69 -15.16 16.04
C ILE A 37 -50.85 -15.43 17.55
N LYS A 38 -49.75 -15.66 18.24
CA LYS A 38 -49.76 -15.87 19.69
C LYS A 38 -50.42 -14.68 20.43
N ARG A 39 -50.03 -13.45 20.08
CA ARG A 39 -50.58 -12.24 20.68
C ARG A 39 -52.04 -12.03 20.38
N LEU A 40 -52.51 -12.33 19.16
CA LEU A 40 -53.91 -12.28 18.80
C LEU A 40 -54.72 -13.31 19.62
N ASN A 41 -54.22 -14.52 19.82
CA ASN A 41 -54.86 -15.54 20.65
C ASN A 41 -54.93 -15.13 22.13
N GLU A 42 -53.85 -14.52 22.66
CA GLU A 42 -53.82 -14.00 24.04
C GLU A 42 -54.76 -12.84 24.27
N SER A 43 -55.11 -12.05 23.23
CA SER A 43 -56.01 -10.91 23.35
C SER A 43 -57.47 -11.29 23.62
N GLY A 44 -57.85 -12.54 23.39
CA GLY A 44 -59.21 -13.05 23.60
C GLY A 44 -60.25 -12.50 22.63
N VAL A 45 -59.85 -11.63 21.68
CA VAL A 45 -60.76 -11.01 20.70
C VAL A 45 -60.99 -11.92 19.51
N PHE A 46 -60.04 -12.80 19.23
CA PHE A 46 -60.06 -13.75 18.11
C PHE A 46 -60.02 -15.18 18.63
N GLN A 47 -61.11 -15.59 19.26
CA GLN A 47 -61.29 -16.98 19.69
C GLN A 47 -61.89 -17.81 18.57
N ASP A 48 -61.40 -19.04 18.37
CA ASP A 48 -61.90 -20.03 17.41
C ASP A 48 -61.63 -19.71 15.93
N GLN A 49 -60.62 -18.98 15.59
CA GLN A 49 -60.22 -18.84 14.18
C GLN A 49 -59.08 -19.77 13.80
N ASN A 50 -59.36 -20.70 12.88
CA ASN A 50 -58.32 -21.41 12.18
C ASN A 50 -57.65 -20.43 11.20
N PHE A 51 -56.47 -19.93 11.57
CA PHE A 51 -55.75 -18.94 10.77
C PHE A 51 -55.24 -19.48 9.43
N GLU A 52 -55.14 -20.80 9.27
CA GLU A 52 -54.77 -21.42 8.03
C GLU A 52 -55.91 -21.29 7.00
N GLY A 53 -55.63 -20.60 5.86
CA GLY A 53 -56.58 -20.40 4.78
C GLY A 53 -57.52 -19.21 4.92
N SER A 54 -57.42 -18.40 5.98
CA SER A 54 -58.24 -17.20 6.14
C SER A 54 -57.60 -15.96 5.52
N ASN A 55 -58.41 -14.96 5.13
CA ASN A 55 -57.92 -13.66 4.67
C ASN A 55 -57.08 -12.94 5.73
N ILE A 56 -57.33 -13.24 7.03
CA ILE A 56 -56.59 -12.70 8.16
C ILE A 56 -55.16 -13.28 8.18
N ASN A 57 -54.98 -14.55 7.83
CA ASN A 57 -53.67 -15.14 7.74
C ASN A 57 -52.81 -14.49 6.65
N ALA A 58 -53.39 -14.24 5.47
CA ALA A 58 -52.71 -13.51 4.41
C ALA A 58 -52.30 -12.09 4.83
N PHE A 59 -53.17 -11.40 5.59
CA PHE A 59 -52.86 -10.09 6.14
C PHE A 59 -51.72 -10.15 7.19
N ILE A 60 -51.74 -11.15 8.06
CA ILE A 60 -50.66 -11.39 9.06
C ILE A 60 -49.34 -11.68 8.35
N ASP A 61 -49.36 -12.45 7.26
CA ASP A 61 -48.15 -12.74 6.46
C ASP A 61 -47.56 -11.47 5.82
N ILE A 62 -48.42 -10.60 5.27
CA ILE A 62 -47.97 -9.32 4.72
C ILE A 62 -47.36 -8.43 5.81
N VAL A 63 -48.02 -8.33 6.95
CA VAL A 63 -47.55 -7.53 8.08
C VAL A 63 -46.24 -8.09 8.64
N ALA A 64 -46.13 -9.41 8.81
CA ALA A 64 -44.92 -10.06 9.29
C ALA A 64 -43.76 -9.84 8.31
N TYR A 65 -44.02 -9.95 7.00
CA TYR A 65 -43.01 -9.66 5.96
C TYR A 65 -42.58 -8.19 5.99
N MET A 66 -43.52 -7.24 6.10
CA MET A 66 -43.20 -5.81 6.21
C MET A 66 -42.33 -5.53 7.42
N TYR A 67 -42.64 -6.12 8.58
CA TYR A 67 -41.79 -5.99 9.78
C TYR A 67 -40.42 -6.62 9.60
N HIS A 68 -40.36 -7.78 8.98
CA HIS A 68 -39.07 -8.42 8.68
C HIS A 68 -38.19 -7.53 7.80
N VAL A 69 -38.75 -6.97 6.73
CA VAL A 69 -38.02 -6.02 5.85
C VAL A 69 -37.60 -4.77 6.64
N LEU A 70 -38.45 -4.22 7.48
CA LEU A 70 -38.15 -3.07 8.33
C LEU A 70 -36.99 -3.39 9.31
N LEU A 71 -37.06 -4.54 9.97
CA LEU A 71 -36.00 -4.99 10.91
C LEU A 71 -34.68 -5.24 10.18
N PHE A 72 -34.74 -5.81 8.97
CA PHE A 72 -33.57 -5.97 8.12
C PHE A 72 -32.90 -4.63 7.80
N TYR A 73 -33.70 -3.62 7.38
CA TYR A 73 -33.15 -2.28 7.12
C TYR A 73 -32.63 -1.60 8.39
N LEU A 74 -33.31 -1.75 9.52
CA LEU A 74 -32.85 -1.21 10.81
C LEU A 74 -31.52 -1.85 11.24
N ASN A 75 -31.42 -3.18 11.13
CA ASN A 75 -30.21 -3.91 11.49
C ASN A 75 -29.05 -3.53 10.54
N THR A 76 -29.31 -3.49 9.25
CA THR A 76 -28.32 -3.06 8.25
C THR A 76 -27.88 -1.62 8.52
N THR A 77 -28.81 -0.69 8.74
CA THR A 77 -28.46 0.70 9.05
C THR A 77 -27.66 0.81 10.35
N SER A 78 -28.03 0.06 11.39
CA SER A 78 -27.29 0.02 12.65
C SER A 78 -25.88 -0.52 12.47
N SER A 79 -25.71 -1.63 11.74
CA SER A 79 -24.40 -2.21 11.46
C SER A 79 -23.53 -1.30 10.59
N GLU A 80 -24.12 -0.65 9.59
CA GLU A 80 -23.42 0.27 8.69
C GLU A 80 -23.09 1.63 9.34
N SER A 81 -23.73 1.99 10.45
CA SER A 81 -23.40 3.20 11.22
C SER A 81 -22.20 3.04 12.15
N THR A 82 -21.69 1.83 12.30
CA THR A 82 -20.60 1.50 13.23
C THR A 82 -19.32 1.17 12.47
N PHE A 83 -18.20 1.80 12.84
CA PHE A 83 -16.89 1.63 12.15
C PHE A 83 -16.41 0.17 12.05
N THR A 84 -16.65 -0.63 13.10
CA THR A 84 -16.21 -2.03 13.16
C THR A 84 -17.03 -2.96 12.27
N THR A 85 -18.29 -2.65 12.02
CA THR A 85 -19.24 -3.52 11.32
C THR A 85 -19.63 -3.04 9.93
N ALA A 86 -19.43 -1.73 9.63
CA ALA A 86 -19.76 -1.17 8.31
C ALA A 86 -19.03 -1.90 7.18
N THR A 87 -19.74 -2.40 6.18
CA THR A 87 -19.21 -3.16 5.06
C THR A 87 -19.18 -2.37 3.75
N LEU A 88 -20.02 -1.36 3.63
CA LEU A 88 -20.09 -0.51 2.45
C LEU A 88 -19.02 0.58 2.49
N TYR A 89 -18.26 0.72 1.38
CA TYR A 89 -17.21 1.73 1.24
C TYR A 89 -17.74 3.15 1.51
N GLU A 90 -18.93 3.47 1.01
CA GLU A 90 -19.58 4.78 1.22
C GLU A 90 -19.73 5.12 2.71
N ASN A 91 -20.19 4.15 3.49
CA ASN A 91 -20.48 4.36 4.91
C ASN A 91 -19.18 4.46 5.73
N ILE A 92 -18.23 3.56 5.48
CA ILE A 92 -16.95 3.61 6.20
C ILE A 92 -16.18 4.89 5.86
N ASN A 93 -16.21 5.36 4.61
CA ASN A 93 -15.56 6.61 4.22
C ASN A 93 -16.19 7.83 4.93
N LYS A 94 -17.53 7.86 5.07
CA LYS A 94 -18.22 8.89 5.89
C LYS A 94 -17.79 8.84 7.36
N LEU A 95 -17.71 7.64 7.93
CA LEU A 95 -17.32 7.48 9.34
C LEU A 95 -15.88 7.94 9.59
N VAL A 96 -14.93 7.56 8.73
CA VAL A 96 -13.53 7.94 8.91
C VAL A 96 -13.24 9.40 8.55
N SER A 97 -14.09 10.04 7.77
CA SER A 97 -13.98 11.49 7.50
C SER A 97 -14.13 12.32 8.76
N ASN A 98 -14.90 11.85 9.76
CA ASN A 98 -15.05 12.52 11.06
C ASN A 98 -13.75 12.55 11.87
N ILE A 99 -12.84 11.62 11.65
CA ILE A 99 -11.50 11.59 12.27
C ILE A 99 -10.42 12.15 11.34
N ASN A 100 -10.82 12.83 10.26
CA ASN A 100 -9.95 13.40 9.23
C ASN A 100 -9.04 12.35 8.54
N TYR A 101 -9.49 11.10 8.48
CA TYR A 101 -8.81 10.09 7.70
C TYR A 101 -9.18 10.22 6.21
N LYS A 102 -8.18 10.15 5.36
CA LYS A 102 -8.34 10.23 3.90
C LYS A 102 -7.90 8.89 3.30
N PRO A 103 -8.84 8.07 2.80
CA PRO A 103 -8.49 6.87 2.05
C PRO A 103 -7.64 7.23 0.82
N ILE A 104 -6.68 6.37 0.49
CA ILE A 104 -5.81 6.55 -0.68
C ILE A 104 -6.47 5.89 -1.89
N GLY A 105 -6.51 6.61 -2.99
CA GLY A 105 -6.95 6.10 -4.27
C GLY A 105 -5.93 5.14 -4.92
N ARG A 106 -6.16 4.79 -6.18
CA ARG A 106 -5.23 3.91 -6.92
C ARG A 106 -3.91 4.63 -7.17
N GLN A 107 -2.81 3.92 -6.90
CA GLN A 107 -1.47 4.44 -7.13
C GLN A 107 -0.89 3.83 -8.41
N THR A 108 -0.37 4.70 -9.27
CA THR A 108 0.26 4.27 -10.52
C THR A 108 1.70 3.81 -10.31
N SER A 109 2.23 3.13 -11.30
CA SER A 109 3.63 2.72 -11.36
C SER A 109 4.56 3.94 -11.45
N LEU A 110 5.69 3.87 -10.75
CA LEU A 110 6.73 4.90 -10.73
C LEU A 110 8.00 4.37 -11.40
N ALA A 111 8.54 5.12 -12.35
CA ALA A 111 9.85 4.84 -12.93
C ALA A 111 10.87 5.87 -12.46
N THR A 112 12.00 5.41 -11.97
CA THR A 112 13.15 6.28 -11.70
C THR A 112 13.99 6.38 -12.96
N ILE A 113 14.25 7.61 -13.39
CA ILE A 113 15.07 7.87 -14.56
C ILE A 113 16.42 8.49 -14.20
N SER A 114 17.44 8.19 -14.97
CA SER A 114 18.68 8.94 -15.03
C SER A 114 18.65 9.87 -16.24
N LEU A 115 19.03 11.10 -16.02
CA LEU A 115 19.17 12.13 -17.05
C LEU A 115 20.63 12.51 -17.19
N SER A 116 21.10 12.66 -18.41
CA SER A 116 22.43 13.16 -18.71
C SER A 116 22.32 14.17 -19.86
N ALA A 117 22.82 15.38 -19.65
CA ALA A 117 22.83 16.39 -20.69
C ALA A 117 24.03 16.20 -21.64
N LEU A 118 23.78 16.31 -22.95
CA LEU A 118 24.81 16.18 -23.97
C LEU A 118 25.63 17.48 -24.15
N SER A 119 26.75 17.36 -24.83
CA SER A 119 27.69 18.47 -25.07
C SER A 119 27.13 19.63 -25.89
N ASN A 120 26.10 19.38 -26.71
CA ASN A 120 25.42 20.40 -27.49
C ASN A 120 24.56 21.38 -26.68
N LEU A 121 24.28 21.05 -25.39
CA LEU A 121 23.67 21.98 -24.46
C LEU A 121 24.73 22.93 -23.88
N SER A 122 24.46 24.22 -23.90
CA SER A 122 25.33 25.22 -23.25
C SER A 122 25.25 25.08 -21.73
N PRO A 123 26.32 25.41 -20.99
CA PRO A 123 26.30 25.40 -19.53
C PRO A 123 25.25 26.37 -18.99
N ASN A 124 24.27 25.83 -18.26
CA ASN A 124 23.20 26.60 -17.61
C ASN A 124 22.39 25.69 -16.64
N LEU A 125 21.56 26.34 -15.84
CA LEU A 125 20.51 25.65 -15.08
C LEU A 125 19.27 25.48 -15.96
N TYR A 126 18.82 24.24 -16.11
CA TYR A 126 17.67 23.89 -16.93
C TYR A 126 16.55 23.33 -16.08
N THR A 127 15.31 23.64 -16.45
CA THR A 127 14.11 23.13 -15.79
C THR A 127 13.16 22.51 -16.81
N ILE A 128 12.81 21.25 -16.58
CA ILE A 128 11.74 20.53 -17.28
C ILE A 128 10.49 20.73 -16.44
N PRO A 129 9.44 21.39 -16.97
CA PRO A 129 8.24 21.66 -16.19
C PRO A 129 7.49 20.38 -15.85
N LYS A 130 6.76 20.39 -14.76
CA LYS A 130 5.80 19.33 -14.40
C LYS A 130 4.83 19.06 -15.56
N LEU A 131 4.22 17.90 -15.58
CA LEU A 131 3.36 17.38 -16.64
C LEU A 131 4.10 17.08 -17.97
N SER A 132 5.39 17.42 -18.10
CA SER A 132 6.20 16.88 -19.21
C SER A 132 6.30 15.39 -19.11
N TYR A 133 6.23 14.70 -20.23
CA TYR A 133 6.19 13.25 -20.27
C TYR A 133 7.19 12.65 -21.25
N VAL A 134 7.60 11.43 -20.96
CA VAL A 134 8.44 10.61 -21.82
C VAL A 134 7.56 9.56 -22.49
N THR A 135 7.71 9.36 -23.79
CA THR A 135 6.98 8.31 -24.51
C THR A 135 7.93 7.32 -25.15
N LYS A 136 7.64 6.04 -24.97
CA LYS A 136 8.36 4.93 -25.63
C LYS A 136 7.41 3.74 -25.78
N ASN A 137 7.40 3.11 -26.98
CA ASN A 137 6.57 1.93 -27.24
C ASN A 137 5.09 2.07 -26.82
N ASN A 138 4.51 3.24 -27.07
CA ASN A 138 3.13 3.60 -26.71
C ASN A 138 2.87 3.73 -25.19
N THR A 139 3.85 3.54 -24.33
CA THR A 139 3.74 3.85 -22.89
C THR A 139 4.23 5.26 -22.61
N LYS A 140 3.57 5.94 -21.67
CA LYS A 140 3.89 7.30 -21.26
C LYS A 140 4.23 7.33 -19.77
N TYR A 141 5.21 8.15 -19.44
CA TYR A 141 5.60 8.45 -18.06
C TYR A 141 5.73 9.95 -17.89
N ALA A 142 4.95 10.55 -17.01
CA ALA A 142 4.87 11.99 -16.82
C ALA A 142 5.47 12.40 -15.47
N SER A 143 6.03 13.61 -15.42
CA SER A 143 6.52 14.23 -14.20
C SER A 143 5.41 14.99 -13.48
N VAL A 144 5.25 14.75 -12.18
CA VAL A 144 4.35 15.51 -11.30
C VAL A 144 5.07 16.73 -10.68
N ARG A 145 6.41 16.73 -10.70
CA ARG A 145 7.27 17.79 -10.17
C ARG A 145 8.17 18.33 -11.26
N ASP A 146 8.63 19.56 -11.06
CA ASP A 146 9.65 20.13 -11.93
C ASP A 146 10.97 19.36 -11.77
N ILE A 147 11.64 19.08 -12.88
CA ILE A 147 12.95 18.43 -12.89
C ILE A 147 13.98 19.50 -13.26
N SER A 148 14.79 19.90 -12.29
CA SER A 148 15.87 20.86 -12.50
C SER A 148 17.22 20.17 -12.54
N PHE A 149 18.06 20.54 -13.48
CA PHE A 149 19.42 20.04 -13.58
C PHE A 149 20.36 21.16 -14.07
N GLU A 150 21.61 21.10 -13.63
CA GLU A 150 22.65 22.03 -14.03
C GLU A 150 23.58 21.34 -15.03
N LYS A 151 23.84 22.00 -16.14
CA LYS A 151 24.86 21.61 -17.10
C LYS A 151 26.13 22.43 -16.84
N THR A 152 27.22 21.74 -16.49
CA THR A 152 28.55 22.35 -16.36
C THR A 152 29.35 22.24 -17.66
N ASN A 153 30.60 22.71 -17.65
CA ASN A 153 31.49 22.57 -18.82
C ASN A 153 31.97 21.15 -19.12
N ASN A 154 31.60 20.16 -18.30
CA ASN A 154 31.90 18.75 -18.54
C ASN A 154 30.86 18.13 -19.47
N ASP A 155 31.24 17.11 -20.23
CA ASP A 155 30.42 16.52 -21.29
C ASP A 155 29.10 15.93 -20.80
N PHE A 156 29.07 15.40 -19.59
CA PHE A 156 27.86 14.80 -19.00
C PHE A 156 27.70 15.20 -17.54
N GLU A 157 26.52 15.61 -17.18
CA GLU A 157 26.16 15.84 -15.79
C GLU A 157 24.95 15.02 -15.38
N ARG A 158 25.05 14.40 -14.21
CA ARG A 158 24.00 13.57 -13.67
C ARG A 158 23.00 14.44 -12.92
N VAL A 159 21.73 14.30 -13.24
CA VAL A 159 20.65 14.99 -12.53
C VAL A 159 20.56 14.50 -11.09
N ALA A 160 20.29 15.41 -10.16
CA ALA A 160 20.00 15.07 -8.78
C ALA A 160 18.84 14.06 -8.69
N ALA A 161 18.98 13.08 -7.79
CA ALA A 161 18.07 11.94 -7.71
C ALA A 161 16.63 12.30 -7.28
N ASP A 162 16.46 13.40 -6.58
CA ASP A 162 15.20 13.82 -5.94
C ASP A 162 14.09 14.23 -6.91
N ASN A 163 14.42 14.60 -8.14
CA ASN A 163 13.45 15.06 -9.14
C ASN A 163 13.33 14.12 -10.36
N THR A 164 13.84 12.92 -10.25
CA THR A 164 13.94 11.99 -11.39
C THR A 164 12.91 10.86 -11.39
N THR A 165 11.87 10.95 -10.59
CA THR A 165 10.79 9.97 -10.55
C THR A 165 9.66 10.39 -11.47
N LEU A 166 9.26 9.52 -12.41
CA LEU A 166 8.14 9.71 -13.33
C LEU A 166 6.99 8.77 -12.98
N TYR A 167 5.78 9.26 -13.18
CA TYR A 167 4.52 8.57 -12.94
C TYR A 167 3.98 8.00 -14.26
N GLN A 168 3.65 6.71 -14.27
CA GLN A 168 3.10 6.07 -15.45
C GLN A 168 1.72 6.63 -15.79
N GLY A 169 1.54 7.01 -17.04
CA GLY A 169 0.27 7.49 -17.60
C GLY A 169 0.42 8.77 -18.41
N SER A 170 -0.72 9.22 -18.94
CA SER A 170 -0.84 10.42 -19.75
C SER A 170 -1.34 11.60 -18.90
N PRO A 171 -0.72 12.79 -18.98
CA PRO A 171 -1.27 13.99 -18.35
C PRO A 171 -2.58 14.39 -19.05
N VAL A 172 -3.57 14.78 -18.28
CA VAL A 172 -4.90 15.18 -18.73
C VAL A 172 -5.28 16.50 -18.09
N GLU A 173 -5.89 17.38 -18.88
CA GLU A 173 -6.46 18.64 -18.45
C GLU A 173 -7.95 18.46 -18.12
N TYR A 174 -8.36 18.80 -16.90
CA TYR A 174 -9.78 18.82 -16.52
C TYR A 174 -10.45 20.08 -17.07
N PRO A 175 -11.74 20.05 -17.42
CA PRO A 175 -12.44 21.26 -17.84
C PRO A 175 -12.26 22.43 -16.89
N LEU A 176 -12.05 23.61 -17.45
CA LEU A 176 -11.80 24.83 -16.67
C LEU A 176 -12.99 25.13 -15.74
N TYR A 177 -12.72 25.29 -14.46
CA TYR A 177 -13.74 25.62 -13.48
C TYR A 177 -13.69 27.11 -13.14
N THR A 178 -14.84 27.79 -13.14
CA THR A 178 -14.99 29.17 -12.72
C THR A 178 -15.55 29.19 -11.30
N ALA A 179 -14.84 29.79 -10.37
CA ALA A 179 -15.22 29.84 -8.98
C ALA A 179 -16.46 30.72 -8.74
N THR A 180 -17.31 30.25 -7.84
CA THR A 180 -18.53 30.97 -7.41
C THR A 180 -18.26 31.92 -6.24
N GLY A 181 -17.11 31.78 -5.58
CA GLY A 181 -16.73 32.58 -4.43
C GLY A 181 -17.40 32.16 -3.13
N GLU A 182 -17.90 30.93 -3.03
CA GLU A 182 -18.47 30.40 -1.79
C GLU A 182 -17.38 29.97 -0.79
N PRO A 183 -17.66 30.05 0.53
CA PRO A 183 -16.75 29.52 1.53
C PRO A 183 -16.62 27.99 1.42
N PHE A 184 -15.39 27.47 1.50
CA PHE A 184 -15.10 26.05 1.35
C PHE A 184 -15.59 25.44 0.02
N GLU A 185 -15.50 26.23 -1.04
CA GLU A 185 -15.86 25.80 -2.39
C GLU A 185 -15.14 24.50 -2.75
N THR A 186 -15.88 23.57 -3.37
CA THR A 186 -15.39 22.22 -3.69
C THR A 186 -15.54 21.95 -5.17
N VAL A 187 -14.47 21.46 -5.81
CA VAL A 187 -14.47 20.97 -7.19
C VAL A 187 -14.34 19.45 -7.15
N SER A 188 -15.27 18.76 -7.82
CA SER A 188 -15.29 17.29 -7.85
C SER A 188 -14.92 16.77 -9.23
N ILE A 189 -14.02 15.80 -9.27
CA ILE A 189 -13.68 15.04 -10.48
C ILE A 189 -14.29 13.65 -10.35
N VAL A 190 -15.18 13.33 -11.29
CA VAL A 190 -15.81 12.01 -11.33
C VAL A 190 -14.77 10.97 -11.72
N ASN A 191 -14.54 10.04 -10.82
CA ASN A 191 -13.77 8.85 -11.11
C ASN A 191 -14.74 7.85 -11.76
N GLU A 192 -14.67 7.65 -13.06
CA GLU A 192 -15.59 6.79 -13.84
C GLU A 192 -15.58 5.32 -13.41
N ARG A 193 -15.06 5.02 -12.24
CA ARG A 193 -14.90 3.67 -11.74
C ARG A 193 -15.85 3.31 -10.64
N PRO A 194 -16.32 2.05 -10.67
CA PRO A 194 -17.08 1.53 -9.55
C PRO A 194 -16.23 1.52 -8.27
N ALA A 195 -16.92 1.75 -7.16
CA ALA A 195 -16.36 1.60 -5.81
C ALA A 195 -15.56 0.27 -5.67
N PRO A 196 -14.54 0.21 -4.80
CA PRO A 196 -13.67 -0.96 -4.64
C PRO A 196 -14.39 -2.28 -4.35
N ASP A 197 -15.66 -2.23 -3.97
CA ASP A 197 -16.48 -3.41 -3.63
C ASP A 197 -17.04 -4.18 -4.84
N ARG A 198 -16.92 -3.65 -6.06
CA ARG A 198 -17.30 -4.40 -7.25
C ARG A 198 -16.10 -5.18 -7.77
N VAL A 199 -16.07 -6.46 -7.45
CA VAL A 199 -15.19 -7.45 -8.09
C VAL A 199 -15.58 -7.53 -9.57
N LEU A 200 -14.89 -6.76 -10.41
CA LEU A 200 -14.95 -6.94 -11.85
C LEU A 200 -13.73 -7.79 -12.23
N ASP A 201 -13.97 -8.99 -12.69
CA ASP A 201 -12.98 -9.82 -13.36
C ASP A 201 -12.41 -9.04 -14.56
N ASN A 202 -11.13 -8.69 -14.57
CA ASN A 202 -10.37 -7.90 -15.55
C ASN A 202 -10.20 -6.38 -15.27
N LEU A 203 -10.09 -5.96 -14.02
CA LEU A 203 -9.68 -4.59 -13.65
C LEU A 203 -8.26 -4.22 -14.11
N ASP A 204 -7.46 -5.21 -14.51
CA ASP A 204 -6.02 -5.05 -14.77
C ASP A 204 -5.69 -4.22 -16.03
N ASN A 205 -6.66 -4.04 -16.94
CA ASN A 205 -6.46 -3.34 -18.21
C ASN A 205 -7.23 -2.03 -18.35
N ILE A 206 -7.93 -1.57 -17.31
CA ILE A 206 -8.73 -0.34 -17.42
C ILE A 206 -7.89 0.85 -16.92
N PRO A 207 -7.78 1.94 -17.70
CA PRO A 207 -7.13 3.17 -17.27
C PRO A 207 -7.78 3.77 -16.01
N PHE A 208 -7.02 4.45 -15.17
CA PHE A 208 -7.52 5.06 -13.93
C PHE A 208 -6.78 6.36 -13.60
N ILE A 209 -7.40 7.22 -12.80
CA ILE A 209 -6.79 8.45 -12.30
C ILE A 209 -5.80 8.09 -11.18
N ALA A 210 -4.53 8.47 -11.34
CA ALA A 210 -3.49 8.23 -10.34
C ALA A 210 -3.65 9.19 -9.14
N ASP A 211 -3.76 8.64 -7.93
CA ASP A 211 -4.08 9.40 -6.72
C ASP A 211 -3.11 10.55 -6.42
N ASN A 212 -1.81 10.32 -6.61
CA ASN A 212 -0.76 11.28 -6.25
C ASN A 212 -0.30 12.16 -7.43
N SER A 213 -1.15 12.35 -8.44
CA SER A 213 -0.78 13.02 -9.68
C SER A 213 -1.40 14.41 -9.91
N PHE A 214 -2.19 14.88 -8.96
CA PHE A 214 -2.92 16.15 -9.14
C PHE A 214 -2.03 17.36 -9.02
N THR A 215 -2.25 18.33 -9.93
CA THR A 215 -1.66 19.65 -9.90
C THR A 215 -2.75 20.68 -10.16
N ILE A 216 -2.87 21.67 -9.29
CA ILE A 216 -3.92 22.68 -9.37
C ILE A 216 -3.32 24.07 -9.51
N PHE A 217 -3.79 24.79 -10.52
CA PHE A 217 -3.45 26.18 -10.73
C PHE A 217 -4.72 27.04 -10.62
N VAL A 218 -4.58 28.20 -10.03
CA VAL A 218 -5.67 29.17 -9.88
C VAL A 218 -5.23 30.49 -10.45
N ARG A 219 -6.04 31.04 -11.38
CA ARG A 219 -5.88 32.37 -11.92
C ARG A 219 -6.79 33.32 -11.14
N SER A 220 -6.19 34.24 -10.42
CA SER A 220 -6.97 35.23 -9.67
C SER A 220 -7.56 36.27 -10.61
N ILE A 221 -8.82 36.61 -10.44
CA ILE A 221 -9.50 37.67 -11.18
C ILE A 221 -8.84 39.03 -10.96
N ASP A 222 -8.28 39.28 -9.78
CA ASP A 222 -7.66 40.56 -9.44
C ASP A 222 -6.33 40.78 -10.16
N THR A 223 -5.52 39.74 -10.29
CA THR A 223 -4.15 39.84 -10.83
C THR A 223 -4.03 39.34 -12.27
N GLY A 224 -4.98 38.52 -12.71
CA GLY A 224 -4.95 37.87 -14.02
C GLY A 224 -3.83 36.84 -14.19
N VAL A 225 -3.07 36.52 -13.12
CA VAL A 225 -1.88 35.65 -13.13
C VAL A 225 -2.21 34.29 -12.57
N TRP A 226 -1.74 33.23 -13.24
CA TRP A 226 -1.82 31.86 -12.77
C TRP A 226 -0.81 31.61 -11.65
N ARG A 227 -1.25 30.91 -10.58
CA ARG A 227 -0.40 30.46 -9.49
C ARG A 227 -0.74 29.04 -9.12
N GLU A 228 0.29 28.25 -8.81
CA GLU A 228 0.10 26.91 -8.27
C GLU A 228 -0.40 26.97 -6.83
N TRP A 229 -1.43 26.18 -6.55
CA TRP A 229 -1.89 25.89 -5.20
C TRP A 229 -1.40 24.50 -4.79
N LYS A 230 -1.01 24.36 -3.54
CA LYS A 230 -0.45 23.10 -3.04
C LYS A 230 -1.42 22.36 -2.15
N GLU A 231 -1.33 21.03 -2.14
CA GLU A 231 -2.12 20.19 -1.25
C GLU A 231 -1.74 20.41 0.21
N THR A 232 -2.74 20.38 1.10
CA THR A 232 -2.57 20.38 2.55
C THR A 232 -3.31 19.20 3.18
N SER A 233 -2.82 18.74 4.32
CA SER A 233 -3.49 17.70 5.08
C SER A 233 -4.82 18.17 5.68
N SER A 234 -4.89 19.46 6.08
CA SER A 234 -6.10 20.07 6.61
C SER A 234 -6.07 21.59 6.41
N LEU A 235 -7.14 22.13 5.85
CA LEU A 235 -7.31 23.57 5.68
C LEU A 235 -7.40 24.31 7.03
N TYR A 236 -7.84 23.64 8.09
CA TYR A 236 -7.92 24.24 9.43
C TYR A 236 -6.56 24.62 10.02
N LEU A 237 -5.46 24.10 9.47
CA LEU A 237 -4.08 24.42 9.87
C LEU A 237 -3.48 25.56 9.05
N GLU A 238 -4.18 26.03 8.02
CA GLU A 238 -3.67 27.02 7.08
C GLU A 238 -4.09 28.45 7.44
N SER A 239 -3.22 29.39 7.12
CA SER A 239 -3.51 30.83 7.29
C SER A 239 -4.54 31.31 6.26
N SER A 240 -5.21 32.44 6.54
CA SER A 240 -6.21 33.08 5.65
C SER A 240 -5.68 33.43 4.25
N THR A 241 -4.36 33.55 4.09
CA THR A 241 -3.69 33.90 2.82
C THR A 241 -3.06 32.69 2.15
N GLY A 242 -3.06 31.52 2.81
CA GLY A 242 -2.43 30.29 2.31
C GLY A 242 -3.11 29.77 1.05
N THR A 243 -2.36 29.70 -0.06
CA THR A 243 -2.83 29.14 -1.35
C THR A 243 -2.77 27.62 -1.31
N ARG A 244 -3.72 27.02 -0.58
CA ARG A 244 -3.79 25.59 -0.33
C ARG A 244 -5.16 25.02 -0.65
N TYR A 245 -5.19 23.74 -0.99
CA TYR A 245 -6.41 22.96 -1.15
C TYR A 245 -6.30 21.65 -0.37
N GLU A 246 -7.43 21.09 -0.01
CA GLU A 246 -7.53 19.79 0.61
C GLU A 246 -8.14 18.81 -0.39
N LYS A 247 -7.44 17.69 -0.63
CA LYS A 247 -7.91 16.59 -1.48
C LYS A 247 -8.50 15.48 -0.61
N ARG A 248 -9.60 14.88 -1.06
CA ARG A 248 -10.15 13.65 -0.50
C ARG A 248 -10.88 12.83 -1.56
N LEU A 249 -11.08 11.55 -1.30
CA LEU A 249 -12.07 10.74 -1.98
C LEU A 249 -13.41 10.88 -1.23
N ASN A 250 -14.48 11.18 -1.95
CA ASN A 250 -15.82 11.21 -1.37
C ASN A 250 -16.38 9.78 -1.19
N GLU A 251 -17.61 9.68 -0.67
CA GLU A 251 -18.27 8.40 -0.46
C GLU A 251 -18.44 7.54 -1.71
N TYR A 252 -18.46 8.15 -2.89
CA TYR A 252 -18.59 7.44 -4.18
C TYR A 252 -17.25 7.10 -4.83
N GLY A 253 -16.12 7.43 -4.18
CA GLY A 253 -14.78 7.25 -4.73
C GLY A 253 -14.37 8.31 -5.74
N ASN A 254 -15.08 9.44 -5.83
CA ASN A 254 -14.70 10.58 -6.66
C ASN A 254 -13.73 11.50 -5.92
N TYR A 255 -12.83 12.14 -6.66
CA TYR A 255 -11.90 13.11 -6.07
C TYR A 255 -12.59 14.45 -5.83
N GLU A 256 -12.47 14.96 -4.62
CA GLU A 256 -12.92 16.30 -4.22
C GLU A 256 -11.77 17.16 -3.79
N PHE A 257 -11.74 18.39 -4.32
CA PHE A 257 -10.75 19.42 -4.01
C PHE A 257 -11.47 20.58 -3.33
N LYS A 258 -11.22 20.73 -2.04
CA LYS A 258 -11.84 21.74 -1.19
C LYS A 258 -10.88 22.90 -0.99
N PHE A 259 -11.37 24.12 -1.18
CA PHE A 259 -10.62 25.36 -1.01
C PHE A 259 -10.96 26.04 0.32
N GLY A 260 -10.19 27.05 0.73
CA GLY A 260 -10.38 27.73 2.00
C GLY A 260 -11.65 28.61 2.08
N ASN A 261 -11.94 29.10 3.28
CA ASN A 261 -13.07 29.99 3.55
C ASN A 261 -12.64 31.47 3.81
N GLY A 262 -11.33 31.78 3.71
CA GLY A 262 -10.78 33.10 4.02
C GLY A 262 -10.34 33.28 5.48
N LEU A 263 -10.68 32.32 6.37
CA LEU A 263 -10.10 32.20 7.71
C LEU A 263 -9.12 31.03 7.75
N ASN A 264 -9.55 29.90 7.23
CA ASN A 264 -8.80 28.65 7.13
C ASN A 264 -8.47 28.42 5.65
N GLY A 265 -7.27 28.81 5.23
CA GLY A 265 -6.88 28.83 3.84
C GLY A 265 -7.52 30.00 3.04
N LYS A 266 -6.88 30.36 1.93
CA LYS A 266 -7.37 31.41 1.04
C LYS A 266 -8.68 30.98 0.37
N LYS A 267 -9.68 31.85 0.41
CA LYS A 267 -10.96 31.67 -0.28
C LYS A 267 -10.81 32.02 -1.76
N LEU A 268 -11.44 31.27 -2.64
CA LEU A 268 -11.60 31.63 -4.03
C LEU A 268 -12.56 32.83 -4.14
N LYS A 269 -12.27 33.76 -5.06
CA LYS A 269 -13.17 34.84 -5.39
C LYS A 269 -14.07 34.46 -6.55
N GLU A 270 -15.27 35.04 -6.61
CA GLU A 270 -16.15 34.86 -7.75
C GLU A 270 -15.43 35.29 -9.04
N GLY A 271 -15.41 34.36 -10.02
CA GLY A 271 -14.71 34.60 -11.31
C GLY A 271 -13.23 34.18 -11.32
N ASP A 272 -12.65 33.71 -10.20
CA ASP A 272 -11.34 33.04 -10.24
C ASP A 272 -11.45 31.76 -11.09
N LEU A 273 -10.41 31.48 -11.89
CA LEU A 273 -10.38 30.30 -12.73
C LEU A 273 -9.52 29.22 -12.09
N VAL A 274 -10.05 28.01 -11.96
CA VAL A 274 -9.34 26.87 -11.41
C VAL A 274 -9.10 25.84 -12.52
N GLN A 275 -7.83 25.50 -12.72
CA GLN A 275 -7.41 24.49 -13.68
C GLN A 275 -6.75 23.31 -12.95
N ILE A 276 -7.26 22.12 -13.19
CA ILE A 276 -6.78 20.90 -12.56
C ILE A 276 -6.17 19.99 -13.64
N TYR A 277 -4.97 19.51 -13.36
CA TYR A 277 -4.27 18.51 -14.16
C TYR A 277 -4.07 17.25 -13.34
N TYR A 278 -4.14 16.10 -14.00
CA TYR A 278 -3.89 14.80 -13.38
C TYR A 278 -3.36 13.80 -14.40
N ILE A 279 -2.87 12.66 -13.94
CA ILE A 279 -2.36 11.60 -14.80
C ILE A 279 -3.37 10.45 -14.84
N VAL A 280 -3.70 10.01 -16.03
CA VAL A 280 -4.47 8.78 -16.29
C VAL A 280 -3.50 7.66 -16.59
N SER A 281 -3.45 6.70 -15.69
CA SER A 281 -2.58 5.52 -15.77
C SER A 281 -3.15 4.47 -16.72
N ASP A 282 -2.28 3.81 -17.50
CA ASP A 282 -2.62 2.66 -18.34
C ASP A 282 -2.64 1.33 -17.56
N ASN A 283 -2.58 1.41 -16.21
CA ASN A 283 -2.59 0.26 -15.33
C ASN A 283 -1.36 -0.66 -15.52
N ILE A 284 -1.52 -1.98 -15.35
CA ILE A 284 -0.44 -2.97 -15.45
C ILE A 284 0.22 -2.95 -16.84
N ALA A 285 -0.57 -2.68 -17.89
CA ALA A 285 -0.06 -2.60 -19.26
C ALA A 285 1.03 -1.52 -19.46
N GLY A 286 1.04 -0.50 -18.60
CA GLY A 286 2.01 0.59 -18.64
C GLY A 286 3.29 0.36 -17.81
N VAL A 287 3.41 -0.73 -17.06
CA VAL A 287 4.60 -1.01 -16.24
C VAL A 287 5.77 -1.43 -17.11
N VAL A 288 6.91 -0.75 -16.98
CA VAL A 288 8.10 -1.00 -17.81
C VAL A 288 9.23 -1.63 -17.01
N SER A 289 9.99 -2.50 -17.68
CA SER A 289 11.24 -3.09 -17.15
C SER A 289 12.41 -2.11 -17.28
N ALA A 290 13.52 -2.42 -16.61
CA ALA A 290 14.77 -1.66 -16.70
C ALA A 290 15.21 -1.44 -18.15
N ASN A 291 15.77 -0.27 -18.42
CA ASN A 291 16.29 0.18 -19.71
C ASN A 291 15.24 0.29 -20.85
N THR A 292 13.95 0.12 -20.56
CA THR A 292 12.89 0.26 -21.59
C THR A 292 12.78 1.70 -22.10
N LEU A 293 12.95 2.70 -21.23
CA LEU A 293 12.85 4.12 -21.58
C LEU A 293 14.15 4.70 -22.17
N GLN A 294 15.18 3.87 -22.38
CA GLN A 294 16.44 4.32 -22.93
C GLN A 294 16.25 4.95 -24.32
N GLY A 295 16.80 6.17 -24.50
CA GLY A 295 16.71 6.92 -25.74
C GLY A 295 15.33 7.50 -26.05
N ALA A 296 14.44 7.56 -25.07
CA ALA A 296 13.18 8.30 -25.20
C ALA A 296 13.42 9.81 -25.10
N SER A 297 12.47 10.60 -25.64
CA SER A 297 12.52 12.06 -25.60
C SER A 297 11.46 12.58 -24.63
N PHE A 298 11.77 13.71 -23.96
CA PHE A 298 10.77 14.47 -23.22
C PHE A 298 9.88 15.27 -24.18
N ILE A 299 8.60 15.26 -23.88
CA ILE A 299 7.58 16.07 -24.54
C ILE A 299 6.96 16.95 -23.46
N VAL A 300 7.01 18.26 -23.66
CA VAL A 300 6.32 19.21 -22.79
C VAL A 300 4.82 19.10 -23.07
N PHE A 301 4.03 18.98 -22.02
CA PHE A 301 2.57 19.00 -22.15
C PHE A 301 2.14 20.40 -22.59
N THR A 302 1.32 20.48 -23.63
CA THR A 302 0.85 21.74 -24.21
C THR A 302 -0.65 21.73 -24.36
N THR A 303 -1.31 22.73 -23.80
CA THR A 303 -2.69 23.13 -24.05
C THR A 303 -2.76 24.64 -24.04
N PRO A 304 -3.76 25.27 -24.65
CA PRO A 304 -3.87 26.74 -24.64
C PRO A 304 -3.87 27.35 -23.23
N THR A 305 -4.43 26.63 -22.24
CA THR A 305 -4.44 27.06 -20.83
C THR A 305 -3.08 26.83 -20.18
N TYR A 306 -2.47 25.66 -20.44
CA TYR A 306 -1.18 25.33 -19.84
C TYR A 306 -0.04 26.22 -20.37
N ASP A 307 -0.09 26.64 -21.63
CA ASP A 307 0.88 27.59 -22.21
C ASP A 307 0.81 28.96 -21.50
N GLN A 308 -0.38 29.42 -21.10
CA GLN A 308 -0.53 30.61 -20.26
C GLN A 308 0.04 30.39 -18.86
N ILE A 309 -0.20 29.22 -18.26
CA ILE A 309 0.35 28.84 -16.95
C ILE A 309 1.88 28.82 -17.01
N LEU A 310 2.46 28.23 -18.05
CA LEU A 310 3.90 28.22 -18.24
C LEU A 310 4.50 29.62 -18.30
N ALA A 311 3.86 30.54 -19.02
CA ALA A 311 4.32 31.92 -19.12
C ALA A 311 4.28 32.67 -17.78
N ASP A 312 3.27 32.41 -16.94
CA ASP A 312 3.09 33.08 -15.65
C ASP A 312 3.95 32.46 -14.54
N VAL A 313 4.09 31.12 -14.53
CA VAL A 313 4.80 30.38 -13.46
C VAL A 313 6.30 30.30 -13.74
N TYR A 314 6.70 30.26 -15.02
CA TYR A 314 8.10 30.19 -15.47
C TYR A 314 8.45 31.38 -16.37
N PRO A 315 8.55 32.58 -15.82
CA PRO A 315 8.76 33.79 -16.62
C PRO A 315 10.14 33.85 -17.30
N ASP A 316 11.11 33.10 -16.79
CA ASP A 316 12.45 33.04 -17.36
C ASP A 316 12.57 31.91 -18.37
N THR A 317 12.25 32.19 -19.62
CA THR A 317 12.25 31.23 -20.73
C THR A 317 13.66 30.77 -21.16
N THR A 318 14.72 31.42 -20.68
CA THR A 318 16.10 31.07 -21.07
C THR A 318 16.55 29.73 -20.52
N THR A 319 15.95 29.30 -19.41
CA THR A 319 16.22 27.99 -18.77
C THR A 319 15.28 26.90 -19.21
N PHE A 320 14.31 27.22 -20.06
CA PHE A 320 13.26 26.32 -20.48
C PHE A 320 13.64 25.66 -21.81
N ILE A 321 13.78 24.36 -21.83
CA ILE A 321 14.13 23.63 -23.06
C ILE A 321 12.89 23.02 -23.67
N THR A 322 12.55 23.46 -24.85
CA THR A 322 11.56 22.85 -25.72
C THR A 322 12.11 22.73 -27.14
N PRO A 323 12.04 21.56 -27.78
CA PRO A 323 11.80 20.24 -27.22
C PRO A 323 13.11 19.60 -26.70
N LEU A 324 13.02 18.91 -25.55
CA LEU A 324 14.10 18.09 -25.04
C LEU A 324 14.10 16.76 -25.80
N ASN A 325 15.02 16.58 -26.70
CA ASN A 325 15.13 15.40 -27.54
C ASN A 325 16.41 14.61 -27.23
N THR A 326 16.59 13.49 -27.91
CA THR A 326 17.77 12.64 -27.80
C THR A 326 19.08 13.31 -28.23
N GLU A 327 19.00 14.46 -28.90
CA GLU A 327 20.19 15.26 -29.28
C GLU A 327 20.70 16.10 -28.13
N ASN A 328 19.86 16.41 -27.16
CA ASN A 328 20.16 17.30 -26.03
C ASN A 328 20.31 16.53 -24.72
N ILE A 329 19.50 15.48 -24.51
CA ILE A 329 19.45 14.73 -23.24
C ILE A 329 19.36 13.23 -23.53
N VAL A 330 20.11 12.46 -22.78
CA VAL A 330 20.00 10.99 -22.74
C VAL A 330 19.20 10.60 -21.50
N ILE A 331 18.15 9.83 -21.72
CA ILE A 331 17.27 9.29 -20.68
C ILE A 331 17.47 7.79 -20.57
N ASN A 332 17.50 7.27 -19.37
CA ASN A 332 17.44 5.84 -19.10
C ASN A 332 16.71 5.58 -17.77
N ASN A 333 15.96 4.47 -17.68
CA ASN A 333 15.45 3.91 -16.43
C ASN A 333 16.33 2.73 -16.01
N PRO A 334 17.26 2.91 -15.07
CA PRO A 334 18.20 1.87 -14.68
C PRO A 334 17.58 0.70 -13.93
N SER A 335 16.36 0.85 -13.44
CA SER A 335 15.62 -0.17 -12.71
C SER A 335 14.20 -0.33 -13.27
N ASP A 336 13.58 -1.47 -12.94
CA ASP A 336 12.16 -1.70 -13.25
C ASP A 336 11.28 -0.63 -12.58
N ALA A 337 10.15 -0.32 -13.20
CA ALA A 337 9.15 0.55 -12.61
C ALA A 337 8.43 -0.16 -11.44
N THR A 338 7.90 0.60 -10.48
CA THR A 338 7.17 0.05 -9.34
C THR A 338 5.85 -0.58 -9.76
N PRO A 339 5.28 -1.50 -8.97
CA PRO A 339 3.97 -2.05 -9.27
C PRO A 339 2.85 -1.01 -9.13
N VAL A 340 1.73 -1.25 -9.79
CA VAL A 340 0.47 -0.54 -9.59
C VAL A 340 -0.19 -1.07 -8.32
N VAL A 341 -0.75 -0.18 -7.50
CA VAL A 341 -1.44 -0.55 -6.25
C VAL A 341 -2.91 -0.16 -6.32
N PRO A 342 -3.84 -1.05 -5.93
CA PRO A 342 -5.26 -0.74 -5.88
C PRO A 342 -5.57 0.32 -4.82
N ALA A 343 -6.76 0.92 -4.91
CA ALA A 343 -7.27 1.80 -3.86
C ALA A 343 -7.47 1.02 -2.55
N GLU A 344 -7.40 1.72 -1.42
CA GLU A 344 -7.63 1.11 -0.11
C GLU A 344 -9.02 0.46 -0.04
N SER A 345 -9.05 -0.82 0.32
CA SER A 345 -10.27 -1.56 0.59
C SER A 345 -10.87 -1.17 1.95
N VAL A 346 -12.11 -1.57 2.21
CA VAL A 346 -12.75 -1.40 3.53
C VAL A 346 -11.92 -2.03 4.66
N ALA A 347 -11.27 -3.18 4.39
CA ALA A 347 -10.40 -3.85 5.35
C ALA A 347 -9.12 -3.04 5.64
N ASP A 348 -8.53 -2.45 4.60
CA ASP A 348 -7.35 -1.59 4.73
C ASP A 348 -7.69 -0.32 5.52
N ILE A 349 -8.83 0.33 5.22
CA ILE A 349 -9.30 1.51 5.94
C ILE A 349 -9.52 1.18 7.42
N ARG A 350 -10.14 0.04 7.75
CA ARG A 350 -10.32 -0.39 9.14
C ARG A 350 -9.01 -0.57 9.89
N THR A 351 -7.99 -1.05 9.20
CA THR A 351 -6.67 -1.29 9.79
C THR A 351 -5.87 0.01 9.93
N ASN A 352 -5.93 0.87 8.90
CA ASN A 352 -5.09 2.06 8.79
C ASN A 352 -5.67 3.28 9.50
N ALA A 353 -7.00 3.47 9.49
CA ALA A 353 -7.61 4.67 10.06
C ALA A 353 -7.32 4.86 11.57
N PRO A 354 -7.42 3.84 12.44
CA PRO A 354 -7.05 4.00 13.85
C PRO A 354 -5.57 4.34 14.05
N LYS A 355 -4.68 3.75 13.25
CA LYS A 355 -3.24 4.02 13.31
C LYS A 355 -2.95 5.46 12.92
N MET A 356 -3.51 5.93 11.80
CA MET A 356 -3.32 7.30 11.34
C MET A 356 -3.96 8.34 12.27
N PHE A 357 -5.08 8.00 12.91
CA PHE A 357 -5.66 8.85 13.93
C PHE A 357 -4.73 9.02 15.15
N SER A 358 -4.08 7.94 15.61
CA SER A 358 -3.10 8.02 16.70
C SER A 358 -1.85 8.82 16.33
N LEU A 359 -1.46 8.88 15.07
CA LEU A 359 -0.34 9.69 14.57
C LEU A 359 -0.51 11.19 14.79
N GLN A 360 -1.74 11.71 14.75
CA GLN A 360 -2.04 13.14 14.83
C GLN A 360 -1.20 14.00 13.87
N ASN A 361 -0.90 13.47 12.68
CA ASN A 361 -0.08 14.10 11.63
C ASN A 361 1.36 14.46 12.08
N ARG A 362 1.97 13.62 12.90
CA ARG A 362 3.36 13.78 13.38
C ARG A 362 4.06 12.42 13.46
N LEU A 363 5.38 12.41 13.26
CA LEU A 363 6.22 11.21 13.36
C LEU A 363 7.11 11.31 14.59
N VAL A 364 6.75 10.61 15.66
CA VAL A 364 7.47 10.60 16.93
C VAL A 364 7.88 9.20 17.33
N THR A 365 6.94 8.25 17.27
CA THR A 365 7.18 6.85 17.64
C THR A 365 7.58 6.03 16.42
N ARG A 366 8.15 4.85 16.65
CA ARG A 366 8.46 3.88 15.59
C ARG A 366 7.22 3.54 14.76
N ASP A 367 6.13 3.22 15.44
CA ASP A 367 4.88 2.80 14.82
C ASP A 367 4.29 3.91 13.95
N ASP A 368 4.58 5.17 14.28
CA ASP A 368 4.19 6.32 13.48
C ASP A 368 4.86 6.29 12.11
N TYR A 369 6.19 6.15 12.08
CA TYR A 369 6.95 6.06 10.83
C TYR A 369 6.54 4.84 10.01
N GLU A 370 6.44 3.66 10.65
CA GLU A 370 6.06 2.42 9.97
C GLU A 370 4.66 2.51 9.37
N SER A 371 3.69 3.05 10.10
CA SER A 371 2.31 3.22 9.64
C SER A 371 2.18 4.26 8.52
N PHE A 372 2.87 5.40 8.65
CA PHE A 372 2.86 6.46 7.64
C PHE A 372 3.45 5.99 6.31
N VAL A 373 4.62 5.37 6.34
CA VAL A 373 5.29 4.90 5.13
C VAL A 373 4.53 3.73 4.50
N SER A 374 4.07 2.76 5.30
CA SER A 374 3.30 1.63 4.78
C SER A 374 2.00 2.06 4.11
N LYS A 375 1.35 3.13 4.59
CA LYS A 375 0.13 3.66 3.97
C LYS A 375 0.45 4.42 2.69
N ASN A 376 1.34 5.42 2.76
CA ASN A 376 1.50 6.40 1.68
C ASN A 376 2.40 5.91 0.52
N PHE A 377 3.28 4.92 0.79
CA PHE A 377 4.27 4.42 -0.16
C PHE A 377 4.14 2.92 -0.42
N ASN A 378 2.93 2.41 -0.41
CA ASN A 378 2.66 0.99 -0.64
C ASN A 378 3.12 0.50 -2.02
N ASN A 379 3.16 1.38 -3.03
CA ASN A 379 3.71 1.09 -4.35
C ASN A 379 5.25 1.11 -4.39
N VAL A 380 5.93 1.71 -3.42
CA VAL A 380 7.39 1.81 -3.38
C VAL A 380 8.00 0.84 -2.37
N VAL A 381 7.33 0.63 -1.22
CA VAL A 381 7.83 -0.12 -0.08
C VAL A 381 6.93 -1.30 0.24
N LYS A 382 7.49 -2.52 0.19
CA LYS A 382 6.80 -3.77 0.61
C LYS A 382 6.79 -3.93 2.13
N SER A 383 7.91 -3.63 2.77
CA SER A 383 8.09 -3.79 4.21
C SER A 383 9.04 -2.73 4.75
N ILE A 384 8.71 -2.19 5.89
CA ILE A 384 9.49 -1.17 6.57
C ILE A 384 9.79 -1.59 8.01
N SER A 385 10.92 -1.18 8.53
CA SER A 385 11.25 -1.24 9.94
C SER A 385 12.07 -0.02 10.34
N VAL A 386 11.78 0.51 11.51
CA VAL A 386 12.40 1.74 12.01
C VAL A 386 13.15 1.46 13.29
N LEU A 387 14.39 1.92 13.35
CA LEU A 387 15.28 1.77 14.50
C LEU A 387 15.74 3.14 15.01
N SER A 388 15.78 3.28 16.33
CA SER A 388 16.50 4.39 16.96
C SER A 388 18.01 4.21 16.79
N ASN A 389 18.78 5.28 17.04
CA ASN A 389 20.23 5.23 16.97
C ASN A 389 20.83 4.18 17.91
N ASP A 390 20.31 4.06 19.11
CA ASP A 390 20.77 3.08 20.11
C ASP A 390 20.44 1.63 19.70
N GLU A 391 19.25 1.38 19.23
CA GLU A 391 18.84 0.06 18.72
C GLU A 391 19.64 -0.34 17.48
N HIS A 392 19.87 0.58 16.56
CA HIS A 392 20.67 0.34 15.37
C HIS A 392 22.10 -0.06 15.74
N ALA A 393 22.77 0.71 16.60
CA ALA A 393 24.10 0.41 17.08
C ALA A 393 24.15 -0.96 17.79
N SER A 394 23.20 -1.24 18.68
CA SER A 394 23.09 -2.50 19.40
C SER A 394 22.90 -3.72 18.48
N GLN A 395 22.04 -3.61 17.46
CA GLN A 395 21.79 -4.70 16.51
C GLN A 395 22.95 -4.90 15.53
N TYR A 396 23.59 -3.83 15.09
CA TYR A 396 24.80 -3.92 14.27
C TYR A 396 25.93 -4.63 15.00
N LEU A 397 26.13 -4.33 16.28
CA LEU A 397 27.12 -5.03 17.10
C LEU A 397 26.83 -6.53 17.22
N LYS A 398 25.57 -6.91 17.45
CA LYS A 398 25.17 -8.32 17.47
C LYS A 398 25.45 -9.01 16.13
N TYR A 399 25.17 -8.33 15.03
CA TYR A 399 25.45 -8.84 13.68
C TYR A 399 26.94 -9.07 13.48
N PHE A 400 27.81 -8.12 13.82
CA PHE A 400 29.26 -8.29 13.71
C PHE A 400 29.77 -9.44 14.57
N TYR A 401 29.22 -9.67 15.74
CA TYR A 401 29.59 -10.83 16.56
C TYR A 401 29.12 -12.16 15.91
N SER A 402 27.97 -12.16 15.24
CA SER A 402 27.46 -13.37 14.59
C SER A 402 28.30 -13.81 13.41
N ILE A 403 28.96 -12.89 12.73
CA ILE A 403 29.86 -13.17 11.59
C ILE A 403 31.31 -13.43 12.02
N GLY A 404 31.57 -13.62 13.32
CA GLY A 404 32.87 -14.08 13.84
C GLY A 404 33.84 -12.99 14.26
N LEU A 405 33.43 -11.73 14.31
CA LEU A 405 34.26 -10.70 14.93
C LEU A 405 34.36 -10.93 16.43
N THR A 406 35.60 -11.03 16.93
CA THR A 406 35.85 -11.28 18.35
C THR A 406 35.41 -10.11 19.18
N LYS A 407 34.70 -10.41 20.26
CA LYS A 407 34.28 -9.43 21.26
C LYS A 407 35.50 -8.83 21.93
N PRO A 408 35.71 -7.51 21.96
CA PRO A 408 36.81 -6.89 22.67
C PRO A 408 36.76 -7.27 24.15
N ASN A 409 37.86 -7.76 24.70
CA ASN A 409 37.90 -8.35 26.02
C ASN A 409 37.63 -7.37 27.20
N ASN A 410 37.68 -6.06 26.96
CA ASN A 410 37.46 -5.08 28.04
C ASN A 410 36.80 -3.82 27.45
N ASN A 411 35.54 -3.64 27.73
CA ASN A 411 34.72 -2.47 27.46
C ASN A 411 33.97 -2.49 26.13
N SER A 412 32.82 -3.17 26.13
CA SER A 412 31.75 -2.98 25.16
C SER A 412 31.35 -1.50 24.94
N ARG A 413 31.64 -0.62 25.91
CA ARG A 413 31.48 0.84 25.82
C ARG A 413 32.30 1.50 24.72
N VAL A 414 33.53 1.06 24.47
CA VAL A 414 34.42 1.71 23.49
C VAL A 414 33.91 1.43 22.09
N LEU A 415 33.47 0.21 21.81
CA LEU A 415 32.94 -0.17 20.48
C LEU A 415 31.55 0.43 20.22
N ILE A 416 30.70 0.45 21.24
CA ILE A 416 29.39 1.12 21.18
C ILE A 416 29.60 2.61 20.95
N ASN A 417 30.53 3.23 21.65
CA ASN A 417 30.88 4.63 21.44
C ASN A 417 31.46 4.87 20.03
N GLN A 418 32.36 4.01 19.55
CA GLN A 418 32.90 4.15 18.20
C GLN A 418 31.84 4.02 17.13
N VAL A 419 30.91 3.07 17.25
CA VAL A 419 29.78 2.93 16.32
C VAL A 419 28.80 4.10 16.45
N ASN A 420 28.51 4.56 17.65
CA ASN A 420 27.61 5.69 17.89
C ASN A 420 28.23 7.03 17.47
N TYR A 421 29.54 7.19 17.61
CA TYR A 421 30.26 8.44 17.30
C TYR A 421 30.91 8.45 15.90
N SER A 422 30.97 7.32 15.20
CA SER A 422 31.59 7.24 13.87
C SER A 422 30.87 8.09 12.81
N ASN A 423 29.56 8.34 13.00
CA ASN A 423 28.77 9.28 12.22
C ASN A 423 28.46 10.55 13.01
N SER A 424 29.47 11.10 13.67
CA SER A 424 29.50 12.41 14.33
C SER A 424 28.17 12.98 14.83
N THR A 425 28.03 13.10 16.15
CA THR A 425 27.20 14.11 16.84
C THR A 425 25.68 14.07 16.70
N GLN A 426 25.10 13.19 15.89
CA GLN A 426 23.65 13.13 15.70
C GLN A 426 23.04 11.97 16.48
N PHE A 427 22.81 12.17 17.77
CA PHE A 427 22.19 11.18 18.67
C PHE A 427 20.73 10.86 18.32
N ASN A 428 20.08 11.73 17.54
CA ASN A 428 18.67 11.67 17.21
C ASN A 428 18.41 11.08 15.82
N ASN A 429 19.31 10.23 15.31
CA ASN A 429 19.08 9.54 14.05
C ASN A 429 17.98 8.50 14.20
N VAL A 430 17.05 8.53 13.24
CA VAL A 430 16.02 7.53 13.03
C VAL A 430 16.37 6.79 11.73
N TYR A 431 16.74 5.53 11.84
CA TYR A 431 17.11 4.69 10.69
C TYR A 431 15.88 4.01 10.14
N ILE A 432 15.58 4.26 8.87
CA ILE A 432 14.48 3.63 8.15
C ILE A 432 15.03 2.56 7.21
N PHE A 433 14.72 1.31 7.51
CA PHE A 433 15.02 0.16 6.65
C PHE A 433 13.78 -0.17 5.85
N ALA A 434 13.88 -0.18 4.53
CA ALA A 434 12.75 -0.45 3.68
C ALA A 434 13.11 -1.44 2.56
N VAL A 435 12.24 -2.42 2.35
CA VAL A 435 12.32 -3.39 1.25
C VAL A 435 11.46 -2.87 0.12
N PRO A 436 11.97 -2.78 -1.13
CA PRO A 436 11.20 -2.31 -2.27
C PRO A 436 9.94 -3.15 -2.51
N ALA A 437 8.87 -2.52 -3.00
CA ALA A 437 7.65 -3.19 -3.40
C ALA A 437 7.85 -4.11 -4.61
N GLN A 438 8.83 -3.79 -5.45
CA GLN A 438 9.33 -4.71 -6.47
C GLN A 438 9.96 -5.93 -5.81
N ALA A 439 9.13 -6.88 -5.50
CA ALA A 439 9.55 -8.16 -4.96
C ALA A 439 10.04 -9.15 -6.04
N THR A 440 10.22 -8.71 -7.26
CA THR A 440 11.01 -9.44 -8.24
C THR A 440 12.45 -9.33 -7.80
N ILE A 441 12.83 -10.24 -6.96
CA ILE A 441 14.22 -10.58 -6.73
C ILE A 441 14.80 -10.78 -8.12
N LEU A 442 15.64 -9.86 -8.56
CA LEU A 442 16.29 -9.95 -9.87
C LEU A 442 16.91 -11.35 -10.01
N ASN A 443 16.40 -12.13 -10.96
CA ASN A 443 16.79 -13.52 -11.17
C ASN A 443 16.60 -14.44 -9.94
N GLU A 444 15.73 -14.08 -8.98
CA GLU A 444 15.49 -14.82 -7.74
C GLU A 444 16.74 -15.05 -6.88
N ARG A 445 17.83 -14.34 -7.15
CA ARG A 445 19.14 -14.51 -6.50
C ARG A 445 19.53 -13.35 -5.60
N ILE A 446 19.37 -12.13 -6.10
CA ILE A 446 19.78 -10.91 -5.39
C ILE A 446 18.59 -10.00 -5.22
N PRO A 447 18.22 -9.65 -4.00
CA PRO A 447 17.15 -8.71 -3.73
C PRO A 447 17.53 -7.28 -4.16
N ASN A 448 16.51 -6.54 -4.61
CA ASN A 448 16.66 -5.13 -4.94
C ASN A 448 16.71 -4.27 -3.68
N TYR A 449 17.36 -3.12 -3.80
CA TYR A 449 17.36 -2.05 -2.81
C TYR A 449 16.57 -0.85 -3.36
N LEU A 450 16.09 -0.01 -2.44
CA LEU A 450 15.55 1.29 -2.83
C LEU A 450 16.66 2.12 -3.50
N ASN A 451 16.35 2.67 -4.64
CA ASN A 451 17.28 3.60 -5.30
C ASN A 451 17.27 4.98 -4.63
N SER A 452 18.22 5.83 -5.02
CA SER A 452 18.38 7.17 -4.40
C SER A 452 17.13 8.04 -4.54
N ALA A 453 16.44 7.98 -5.68
CA ALA A 453 15.22 8.76 -5.91
C ALA A 453 14.07 8.29 -5.00
N GLN A 454 13.89 6.99 -4.84
CA GLN A 454 12.89 6.41 -3.94
C GLN A 454 13.18 6.77 -2.47
N LYS A 455 14.44 6.69 -2.05
CA LYS A 455 14.86 7.12 -0.70
C LYS A 455 14.59 8.60 -0.48
N GLN A 456 14.87 9.44 -1.49
CA GLN A 456 14.61 10.88 -1.39
C GLN A 456 13.12 11.20 -1.36
N LEU A 457 12.29 10.48 -2.13
CA LEU A 457 10.85 10.63 -2.09
C LEU A 457 10.30 10.35 -0.67
N LEU A 458 10.74 9.27 -0.03
CA LEU A 458 10.39 8.95 1.36
C LEU A 458 10.84 10.05 2.32
N LEU A 459 12.08 10.53 2.18
CA LEU A 459 12.62 11.57 3.04
C LEU A 459 11.85 12.87 2.93
N ASN A 460 11.51 13.30 1.73
CA ASN A 460 10.81 14.55 1.50
C ASN A 460 9.46 14.57 2.20
N GLU A 461 8.68 13.51 2.09
CA GLU A 461 7.38 13.42 2.74
C GLU A 461 7.48 13.25 4.26
N CYS A 462 8.39 12.40 4.74
CA CYS A 462 8.61 12.25 6.19
C CYS A 462 9.12 13.52 6.85
N ASN A 463 9.96 14.31 6.16
CA ASN A 463 10.50 15.57 6.69
C ASN A 463 9.44 16.64 6.91
N LEU A 464 8.28 16.56 6.23
CA LEU A 464 7.18 17.53 6.41
C LEU A 464 6.49 17.38 7.77
N ILE A 465 6.50 16.17 8.34
CA ILE A 465 5.72 15.84 9.56
C ILE A 465 6.56 15.23 10.68
N LYS A 466 7.88 15.11 10.49
CA LYS A 466 8.78 14.61 11.55
C LYS A 466 8.92 15.60 12.69
N ASP A 467 9.36 15.10 13.85
CA ASP A 467 9.83 15.94 14.93
C ASP A 467 11.08 16.76 14.48
N ILE A 468 11.18 17.99 14.97
CA ILE A 468 12.27 18.94 14.66
C ILE A 468 13.65 18.35 15.05
N THR A 469 13.69 17.55 16.12
CA THR A 469 14.93 16.98 16.65
C THR A 469 15.41 15.74 15.91
N HIS A 470 14.54 15.05 15.19
CA HIS A 470 14.87 13.80 14.51
C HIS A 470 15.55 14.05 13.15
N ASN A 471 16.62 13.30 12.90
CA ASN A 471 17.24 13.20 11.58
C ASN A 471 16.97 11.82 11.00
N ILE A 472 16.30 11.78 9.84
CA ILE A 472 15.89 10.53 9.18
C ILE A 472 17.01 10.05 8.26
N VAL A 473 17.43 8.81 8.45
CA VAL A 473 18.48 8.16 7.65
C VAL A 473 17.91 6.91 6.97
N PRO A 474 17.63 6.96 5.67
CA PRO A 474 17.23 5.77 4.92
C PRO A 474 18.42 4.82 4.80
N SER A 475 18.20 3.58 5.20
CA SER A 475 19.23 2.54 5.24
C SER A 475 18.79 1.30 4.48
N ASP A 476 19.75 0.57 3.92
CA ASP A 476 19.46 -0.65 3.19
C ASP A 476 19.30 -1.84 4.13
N PRO A 477 18.30 -2.71 3.91
CA PRO A 477 18.11 -3.90 4.71
C PRO A 477 19.21 -4.94 4.42
N VAL A 478 19.50 -5.77 5.41
CA VAL A 478 20.37 -6.94 5.23
C VAL A 478 19.51 -8.13 4.84
N TYR A 479 19.81 -8.73 3.70
CA TYR A 479 19.06 -9.87 3.22
C TYR A 479 19.63 -11.19 3.77
N LYS A 480 18.73 -12.11 4.13
CA LYS A 480 19.01 -13.50 4.48
C LYS A 480 18.35 -14.40 3.45
N ALA A 481 19.16 -15.10 2.68
CA ALA A 481 18.70 -16.05 1.68
C ALA A 481 18.47 -17.42 2.32
N PHE A 482 17.41 -18.10 1.91
CA PHE A 482 17.00 -19.43 2.35
C PHE A 482 16.94 -20.36 1.15
N ASN A 483 17.44 -21.57 1.30
CA ASN A 483 17.26 -22.65 0.32
C ASN A 483 17.14 -24.00 1.05
N LEU A 484 16.66 -25.03 0.36
CA LEU A 484 16.66 -26.38 0.92
C LEU A 484 18.10 -26.88 1.12
N GLY A 485 18.36 -27.43 2.28
CA GLY A 485 19.67 -27.99 2.58
C GLY A 485 19.70 -28.72 3.90
N VAL A 486 20.62 -29.69 4.03
CA VAL A 486 20.84 -30.46 5.24
C VAL A 486 22.27 -30.27 5.72
N ASN A 487 22.45 -30.30 7.03
CA ASN A 487 23.78 -30.21 7.62
C ASN A 487 24.43 -31.60 7.65
N ILE A 488 25.54 -31.74 6.92
CA ILE A 488 26.36 -32.95 6.93
C ILE A 488 27.64 -32.65 7.69
N ILE A 489 28.04 -33.56 8.55
CA ILE A 489 29.25 -33.40 9.36
C ILE A 489 30.47 -33.24 8.45
N ASN A 490 31.26 -32.22 8.68
CA ASN A 490 32.48 -31.86 7.94
C ASN A 490 32.27 -31.32 6.51
N GLU A 491 31.05 -31.01 6.09
CA GLU A 491 30.81 -30.34 4.81
C GLU A 491 30.28 -28.92 5.04
N VAL A 492 30.70 -28.01 4.13
CA VAL A 492 30.08 -26.68 4.04
C VAL A 492 28.73 -26.81 3.31
N PRO A 493 27.62 -26.34 3.90
CA PRO A 493 26.33 -26.40 3.24
C PRO A 493 26.36 -25.70 1.87
N CYS A 494 25.76 -26.33 0.86
CA CYS A 494 25.66 -25.74 -0.47
C CYS A 494 24.53 -24.72 -0.51
N VAL A 495 24.81 -23.49 -0.89
CA VAL A 495 23.84 -22.41 -1.00
C VAL A 495 22.91 -22.54 -2.21
N GLU A 496 23.38 -23.14 -3.28
CA GLU A 496 22.57 -23.42 -4.46
C GLU A 496 21.74 -24.69 -4.28
N LEU A 497 20.51 -24.68 -4.80
CA LEU A 497 19.65 -25.86 -4.81
C LEU A 497 20.20 -26.85 -5.86
N LYS A 498 20.85 -27.92 -5.38
CA LYS A 498 21.40 -28.95 -6.25
C LYS A 498 20.38 -30.06 -6.52
N ASP A 499 20.54 -30.76 -7.64
CA ASP A 499 19.64 -31.84 -8.05
C ASP A 499 19.56 -33.00 -7.04
N TYR A 500 20.56 -33.18 -6.21
CA TYR A 500 20.55 -34.17 -5.14
C TYR A 500 19.81 -33.76 -3.87
N THR A 501 19.42 -32.48 -3.73
CA THR A 501 18.62 -32.01 -2.58
C THR A 501 17.14 -32.10 -2.90
N LYS A 502 16.39 -32.89 -2.17
CA LYS A 502 14.97 -33.14 -2.38
C LYS A 502 14.14 -32.83 -1.13
N LEU A 503 13.00 -32.20 -1.33
CA LEU A 503 11.91 -32.14 -0.37
C LEU A 503 11.00 -33.33 -0.64
N VAL A 504 11.03 -34.31 0.25
CA VAL A 504 10.26 -35.55 0.13
C VAL A 504 8.94 -35.39 0.90
N ILE A 505 7.83 -35.55 0.19
CA ILE A 505 6.48 -35.56 0.76
C ILE A 505 5.99 -37.00 0.78
N LYS A 506 5.76 -37.53 1.97
CA LYS A 506 5.28 -38.92 2.15
C LYS A 506 3.76 -38.94 2.10
N ARG A 507 3.20 -39.71 1.16
CA ARG A 507 1.76 -39.80 0.88
C ARG A 507 1.20 -41.13 1.31
N ASP A 508 0.00 -41.15 1.92
CA ASP A 508 -0.77 -42.35 2.18
C ASP A 508 -1.28 -42.98 0.85
N THR A 509 -1.00 -44.28 0.65
CA THR A 509 -1.47 -45.03 -0.51
C THR A 509 -2.99 -45.16 -0.61
N ASN A 510 -3.70 -45.05 0.50
CA ASN A 510 -5.14 -45.21 0.56
C ASN A 510 -5.94 -43.99 0.05
N ILE A 511 -5.30 -42.88 -0.14
CA ILE A 511 -5.95 -41.64 -0.58
C ILE A 511 -5.58 -41.34 -2.03
N ALA A 512 -6.59 -41.33 -2.93
CA ALA A 512 -6.42 -41.08 -4.35
C ALA A 512 -6.27 -39.57 -4.64
N ILE A 513 -5.10 -39.00 -4.40
CA ILE A 513 -4.77 -37.62 -4.76
C ILE A 513 -3.63 -37.61 -5.77
N ASN A 514 -3.70 -36.73 -6.75
CA ASN A 514 -2.67 -36.58 -7.77
C ASN A 514 -1.40 -35.96 -7.18
N ASP A 515 -0.25 -36.59 -7.40
CA ASP A 515 1.06 -36.11 -6.95
C ASP A 515 1.39 -34.72 -7.47
N VAL A 516 0.96 -34.37 -8.69
CA VAL A 516 1.12 -33.04 -9.27
C VAL A 516 0.35 -31.98 -8.47
N SER A 517 -0.85 -32.31 -8.00
CA SER A 517 -1.67 -31.42 -7.16
C SER A 517 -0.98 -31.15 -5.82
N ILE A 518 -0.42 -32.19 -5.19
CA ILE A 518 0.34 -32.06 -3.93
C ILE A 518 1.56 -31.14 -4.15
N LYS A 519 2.36 -31.39 -5.20
CA LYS A 519 3.53 -30.56 -5.54
C LYS A 519 3.19 -29.09 -5.72
N ASN A 520 2.12 -28.80 -6.48
CA ASN A 520 1.68 -27.44 -6.72
C ASN A 520 1.18 -26.75 -5.43
N THR A 521 0.50 -27.50 -4.56
CA THR A 521 0.04 -26.98 -3.27
C THR A 521 1.21 -26.70 -2.34
N VAL A 522 2.19 -27.58 -2.25
CA VAL A 522 3.42 -27.37 -1.48
C VAL A 522 4.18 -26.14 -1.98
N LEU A 523 4.35 -26.01 -3.30
CA LEU A 523 4.99 -24.85 -3.89
C LEU A 523 4.26 -23.54 -3.56
N LYS A 524 2.91 -23.56 -3.61
CA LYS A 524 2.07 -22.42 -3.24
C LYS A 524 2.26 -22.04 -1.76
N ILE A 525 2.32 -23.02 -0.85
CA ILE A 525 2.55 -22.79 0.59
C ILE A 525 3.91 -22.12 0.81
N PHE A 526 4.97 -22.61 0.16
CA PHE A 526 6.30 -21.99 0.24
C PHE A 526 6.29 -20.56 -0.29
N LYS A 527 5.75 -20.34 -1.49
CA LYS A 527 5.66 -19.00 -2.09
C LYS A 527 4.94 -18.03 -1.15
N GLN A 528 3.77 -18.40 -0.67
CA GLN A 528 2.98 -17.57 0.22
C GLN A 528 3.71 -17.29 1.54
N ALA A 529 4.37 -18.30 2.13
CA ALA A 529 5.09 -18.12 3.39
C ALA A 529 6.25 -17.11 3.28
N PHE A 530 6.96 -17.10 2.14
CA PHE A 530 8.06 -16.15 1.90
C PHE A 530 7.59 -14.80 1.34
N GLU A 531 6.43 -14.73 0.68
CA GLU A 531 5.79 -13.47 0.30
C GLU A 531 5.30 -12.68 1.50
N ASP A 532 4.80 -13.35 2.54
CA ASP A 532 4.27 -12.74 3.77
C ASP A 532 5.36 -12.27 4.75
N ILE A 533 6.63 -12.60 4.50
CA ILE A 533 7.74 -12.19 5.37
C ILE A 533 7.89 -10.66 5.39
N LYS A 534 8.08 -10.13 6.58
CA LYS A 534 8.38 -8.71 6.84
C LYS A 534 9.75 -8.56 7.48
N LEU A 535 10.30 -7.35 7.44
CA LEU A 535 11.52 -7.00 8.16
C LEU A 535 11.38 -7.35 9.65
N GLY A 536 12.38 -8.04 10.19
CA GLY A 536 12.41 -8.44 11.59
C GLY A 536 11.40 -9.51 12.00
N SER A 537 10.72 -10.15 11.06
CA SER A 537 9.77 -11.24 11.36
C SER A 537 10.48 -12.57 11.63
N ILE A 538 9.72 -13.54 12.13
CA ILE A 538 10.18 -14.92 12.28
C ILE A 538 9.95 -15.66 10.96
N VAL A 539 10.98 -16.32 10.44
CA VAL A 539 10.83 -17.32 9.39
C VAL A 539 10.44 -18.64 10.06
N ASP A 540 9.16 -18.98 9.95
CA ASP A 540 8.55 -20.10 10.68
C ASP A 540 8.49 -21.37 9.81
N LEU A 541 9.58 -22.14 9.83
CA LEU A 541 9.68 -23.42 9.12
C LEU A 541 8.70 -24.46 9.69
N THR A 542 8.37 -24.36 10.98
CA THR A 542 7.40 -25.25 11.63
C THR A 542 6.00 -25.01 11.09
N LYS A 543 5.61 -23.75 10.91
CA LYS A 543 4.31 -23.38 10.31
C LYS A 543 4.20 -23.88 8.88
N ILE A 544 5.28 -23.73 8.08
CA ILE A 544 5.33 -24.26 6.70
C ILE A 544 5.14 -25.79 6.73
N SER A 545 5.87 -26.50 7.61
CA SER A 545 5.76 -27.95 7.77
C SER A 545 4.33 -28.38 8.14
N ASN A 546 3.72 -27.70 9.11
CA ASN A 546 2.34 -28.00 9.54
C ASN A 546 1.32 -27.73 8.42
N ASN A 547 1.47 -26.66 7.66
CA ASN A 547 0.59 -26.38 6.53
C ASN A 547 0.68 -27.46 5.44
N ILE A 548 1.87 -28.04 5.23
CA ILE A 548 2.06 -29.12 4.27
C ILE A 548 1.46 -30.43 4.81
N LEU A 549 1.65 -30.74 6.11
CA LEU A 549 1.06 -31.93 6.74
C LEU A 549 -0.47 -31.88 6.78
N ASN A 550 -1.07 -30.70 6.76
CA ASN A 550 -2.52 -30.52 6.67
C ASN A 550 -3.09 -30.77 5.26
N ILE A 551 -2.25 -30.98 4.24
CA ILE A 551 -2.73 -31.37 2.91
C ILE A 551 -3.31 -32.79 3.01
N PRO A 552 -4.55 -33.03 2.56
CA PRO A 552 -5.15 -34.35 2.61
C PRO A 552 -4.25 -35.42 1.96
N GLY A 553 -4.01 -36.52 2.64
CA GLY A 553 -3.17 -37.63 2.16
C GLY A 553 -1.66 -37.46 2.39
N VAL A 554 -1.19 -36.36 2.94
CA VAL A 554 0.21 -36.22 3.35
C VAL A 554 0.38 -36.72 4.78
N VAL A 555 1.30 -37.68 4.97
CA VAL A 555 1.57 -38.30 6.28
C VAL A 555 2.96 -37.95 6.82
N GLY A 556 3.83 -37.36 6.01
CA GLY A 556 5.16 -36.99 6.47
C GLY A 556 5.90 -36.08 5.49
N ILE A 557 6.93 -35.41 6.02
CA ILE A 557 7.80 -34.50 5.28
C ILE A 557 9.24 -34.82 5.66
N ALA A 558 10.16 -34.77 4.68
CA ALA A 558 11.58 -34.87 4.95
C ALA A 558 12.40 -34.05 3.95
N THR A 559 13.54 -33.56 4.38
CA THR A 559 14.56 -32.99 3.50
C THR A 559 15.65 -34.03 3.31
N ARG A 560 15.84 -34.49 2.07
CA ARG A 560 16.76 -35.58 1.74
C ARG A 560 17.88 -35.08 0.83
N ARG A 561 19.08 -35.55 1.11
CA ARG A 561 20.22 -35.45 0.23
C ARG A 561 20.53 -36.82 -0.35
N THR A 562 20.30 -36.99 -1.66
CA THR A 562 20.33 -38.32 -2.31
C THR A 562 21.74 -38.82 -2.60
N ASP A 563 22.73 -37.93 -2.77
CA ASP A 563 24.13 -38.28 -3.03
C ASP A 563 24.81 -39.02 -1.86
N VAL A 564 24.44 -38.69 -0.63
CA VAL A 564 24.96 -39.30 0.60
C VAL A 564 23.92 -40.12 1.38
N ASN A 565 22.73 -40.27 0.82
CA ASN A 565 21.59 -40.95 1.42
C ASN A 565 21.27 -40.48 2.85
N TYR A 566 21.26 -39.18 3.05
CA TYR A 566 20.98 -38.55 4.33
C TYR A 566 19.62 -37.86 4.32
N GLU A 567 18.80 -38.12 5.32
CA GLU A 567 17.43 -37.58 5.45
C GLU A 567 17.20 -36.94 6.82
N VAL A 568 16.61 -35.75 6.82
CA VAL A 568 16.10 -35.07 8.03
C VAL A 568 14.58 -35.07 7.96
N PRO A 569 13.86 -35.64 8.99
CA PRO A 569 12.40 -35.76 8.96
C PRO A 569 11.65 -34.46 9.23
N LEU A 570 12.16 -33.36 8.70
CA LEU A 570 11.63 -32.00 8.79
C LEU A 570 12.05 -31.21 7.56
N ILE A 571 11.45 -30.04 7.37
CA ILE A 571 11.98 -29.05 6.43
C ILE A 571 13.27 -28.50 7.01
N SER A 572 14.37 -28.66 6.29
CA SER A 572 15.68 -28.09 6.64
C SER A 572 16.13 -27.13 5.54
N CYS A 573 16.58 -25.95 5.95
CA CYS A 573 17.06 -24.92 5.04
C CYS A 573 18.50 -24.55 5.35
N VAL A 574 19.25 -24.25 4.30
CA VAL A 574 20.51 -23.53 4.38
C VAL A 574 20.19 -22.02 4.38
N VAL A 575 20.88 -21.29 5.23
CA VAL A 575 20.69 -19.85 5.41
C VAL A 575 22.04 -19.15 5.30
N TRP A 576 22.08 -18.05 4.55
CA TRP A 576 23.30 -17.25 4.39
C TRP A 576 22.98 -15.79 4.04
N ASN A 577 24.02 -14.96 4.09
CA ASN A 577 23.95 -13.60 3.56
C ASN A 577 24.45 -13.58 2.11
N PRO A 578 23.65 -13.22 1.11
CA PRO A 578 24.05 -13.27 -0.30
C PRO A 578 25.18 -12.28 -0.67
N LEU A 579 25.45 -11.27 0.16
CA LEU A 579 26.57 -10.34 -0.04
C LEU A 579 27.91 -10.87 0.51
N TYR A 580 27.85 -11.85 1.43
CA TYR A 580 29.03 -12.41 2.12
C TYR A 580 28.96 -13.93 2.06
N GLU A 581 29.18 -14.49 0.88
CA GLU A 581 28.96 -15.91 0.56
C GLU A 581 29.65 -16.95 1.47
N THR A 582 30.63 -16.55 2.28
CA THR A 582 31.48 -17.51 2.98
C THR A 582 31.41 -17.49 4.52
N SER A 583 30.86 -16.47 5.15
CA SER A 583 31.07 -16.27 6.60
C SER A 583 29.87 -16.61 7.50
N ASP A 584 28.68 -16.85 6.95
CA ASP A 584 27.45 -17.00 7.76
C ASP A 584 26.52 -18.08 7.17
N ILE A 585 27.09 -19.18 6.69
CA ILE A 585 26.35 -20.29 6.08
C ILE A 585 26.08 -21.36 7.15
N PHE A 586 24.81 -21.62 7.43
CA PHE A 586 24.41 -22.70 8.33
C PHE A 586 23.12 -23.36 7.85
N CYS A 587 22.90 -24.63 8.26
CA CYS A 587 21.64 -25.30 8.05
C CYS A 587 20.83 -25.32 9.33
N THR A 588 19.52 -25.19 9.19
CA THR A 588 18.59 -25.26 10.30
C THR A 588 17.25 -25.86 9.86
N SER A 589 16.61 -26.57 10.77
CA SER A 589 15.20 -26.97 10.71
C SER A 589 14.33 -26.22 11.72
N GLN A 590 14.93 -25.29 12.47
CA GLN A 590 14.26 -24.50 13.48
C GLN A 590 13.82 -23.15 12.93
N ASN A 591 12.87 -22.53 13.59
CA ASN A 591 12.42 -21.19 13.28
C ASN A 591 13.54 -20.18 13.51
N ILE A 592 13.65 -19.19 12.62
CA ILE A 592 14.69 -18.17 12.69
C ILE A 592 14.05 -16.80 12.96
N GLN A 593 14.44 -16.17 14.06
CA GLN A 593 14.13 -14.79 14.35
C GLN A 593 15.11 -13.89 13.60
N LEU A 594 14.60 -13.11 12.64
CA LEU A 594 15.38 -12.09 11.95
C LEU A 594 15.54 -10.85 12.84
N SER A 595 16.68 -10.18 12.75
CA SER A 595 16.86 -8.85 13.33
C SER A 595 16.01 -7.83 12.56
N ARG A 596 15.61 -6.73 13.20
CA ARG A 596 14.68 -5.75 12.62
C ARG A 596 15.13 -5.15 11.29
N PHE A 597 16.43 -5.13 11.02
CA PHE A 597 16.99 -4.69 9.75
C PHE A 597 17.22 -5.83 8.74
N GLN A 598 16.85 -7.07 9.09
CA GLN A 598 17.02 -8.25 8.24
C GLN A 598 15.71 -8.67 7.59
N PHE A 599 15.79 -9.06 6.33
CA PHE A 599 14.67 -9.57 5.53
C PHE A 599 15.02 -10.95 4.97
N GLY A 600 14.13 -11.93 5.17
CA GLY A 600 14.29 -13.30 4.67
C GLY A 600 13.61 -13.51 3.32
N TYR A 601 14.24 -14.21 2.40
CA TYR A 601 13.63 -14.60 1.13
C TYR A 601 14.12 -15.97 0.70
N PHE A 602 13.35 -16.66 -0.16
CA PHE A 602 13.75 -17.97 -0.68
C PHE A 602 14.50 -17.78 -2.00
N TYR A 603 15.74 -18.31 -2.05
CA TYR A 603 16.64 -18.20 -3.19
C TYR A 603 16.21 -19.14 -4.30
N GLU A 604 16.03 -18.63 -5.53
CA GLU A 604 15.60 -19.38 -6.72
C GLU A 604 14.35 -20.26 -6.48
N ILE A 605 13.30 -19.66 -5.93
CA ILE A 605 12.05 -20.38 -5.58
C ILE A 605 11.39 -21.08 -6.79
N SER A 606 11.64 -20.65 -8.01
CA SER A 606 11.21 -21.30 -9.25
C SER A 606 11.78 -22.70 -9.41
N LYS A 607 13.02 -22.93 -8.96
CA LYS A 607 13.69 -24.24 -9.02
C LYS A 607 13.16 -25.23 -7.96
N LEU A 608 12.50 -24.76 -6.91
CA LEU A 608 11.96 -25.59 -5.84
C LEU A 608 11.00 -26.66 -6.37
N ALA A 609 10.22 -26.34 -7.42
CA ALA A 609 9.29 -27.29 -8.04
C ALA A 609 9.96 -28.61 -8.50
N ASN A 610 11.22 -28.54 -8.99
CA ASN A 610 11.99 -29.70 -9.45
C ASN A 610 12.56 -30.53 -8.28
N SER A 611 12.61 -29.95 -7.11
CA SER A 611 13.17 -30.59 -5.91
C SER A 611 12.10 -31.24 -5.03
N ILE A 612 10.81 -31.03 -5.32
CA ILE A 612 9.71 -31.67 -4.59
C ILE A 612 9.46 -33.06 -5.16
N VAL A 613 9.59 -34.07 -4.33
CA VAL A 613 9.32 -35.50 -4.66
C VAL A 613 8.19 -36.00 -3.77
N VAL A 614 7.20 -36.66 -4.37
CA VAL A 614 6.13 -37.35 -3.63
C VAL A 614 6.41 -38.83 -3.64
N GLU A 615 6.50 -39.42 -2.47
CA GLU A 615 6.71 -40.88 -2.25
C GLU A 615 5.50 -41.46 -1.56
N THR A 616 5.10 -42.66 -1.96
CA THR A 616 4.03 -43.41 -1.33
C THR A 616 4.57 -44.22 -0.15
N VAL A 617 3.86 -44.17 0.97
CA VAL A 617 4.22 -44.90 2.20
C VAL A 617 3.06 -45.79 2.63
#